data_179a5176caf73f3cf1b63a1d04b00ddf
#
_entry.id   179a5176caf73f3cf1b63a1d04b00ddf
#
_cell.length_a   1.000
_cell.length_b   1.000
_cell.length_c   1.000
_cell.angle_alpha   90.00
_cell.angle_beta   90.00
_cell.angle_gamma   90.00
#
_symmetry.space_group_name_H-M   'P 1'
#
loop_
_entity.id
_entity.type
_entity.pdbx_description
1 polymer ?
#
loop_
_entity_poly.entity_id
_entity_poly.type
_entity_poly.pdbx_seq_one_letter_code
_entity_poly.pdbx_strand_id
1 'polypeptide(L)'
;MSDHLESNHPENEPAEDPRDDNWARNRDHLEVGQVPAGASASRVQGRRLTGPQQGFGQMWQKTYKVAIPGKTPQQVISTWKAEYGRFWPQNTRFYAPLTGIKPGEIGLIKSTQGGLPLSTGVLVLYSDDVSFSYMTPEGHPFAGFITFSADDEGGTTIAQAQLLIRSNDPLYEVGMVLFGSRAEDRMWQHTLQSLADYLGSSAPVTTKIVCVDKKRQWKNFRNVRYNGLLPRRRNRQPLEG
;
A
#
# COMPACT_ATOMS: atom_id res chain seq x y z
N MET A 1 25.32 48.16 38.51
CA MET A 1 25.73 46.75 38.38
C MET A 1 24.50 45.92 38.65
N SER A 2 23.78 45.56 37.61
CA SER A 2 22.60 44.72 37.69
C SER A 2 22.90 43.46 36.87
N ASP A 3 23.09 42.35 37.60
CA ASP A 3 23.26 41.03 37.04
C ASP A 3 21.91 40.53 36.47
N HIS A 4 21.84 40.41 35.17
CA HIS A 4 20.77 39.62 34.50
C HIS A 4 21.18 38.14 34.52
N LEU A 5 20.52 37.38 35.41
CA LEU A 5 20.53 35.92 35.37
C LEU A 5 19.57 35.50 34.27
N GLU A 6 20.13 35.12 33.10
CA GLU A 6 19.40 34.35 32.10
C GLU A 6 19.12 32.95 32.65
N SER A 7 17.85 32.69 32.93
CA SER A 7 17.37 31.33 33.23
C SER A 7 17.26 30.53 31.93
N ASN A 8 18.25 29.72 31.66
CA ASN A 8 18.16 28.62 30.68
C ASN A 8 17.15 27.59 31.22
N HIS A 9 15.91 27.67 30.78
CA HIS A 9 14.99 26.54 30.83
C HIS A 9 15.38 25.58 29.71
N PRO A 10 15.67 24.31 29.98
CA PRO A 10 15.77 23.31 28.93
C PRO A 10 14.38 23.21 28.29
N GLU A 11 14.29 23.51 26.98
CA GLU A 11 13.10 23.20 26.19
C GLU A 11 12.82 21.71 26.38
N ASN A 12 11.65 21.39 26.96
CA ASN A 12 11.14 20.04 27.04
C ASN A 12 10.91 19.57 25.58
N GLU A 13 11.88 18.87 25.03
CA GLU A 13 11.63 18.06 23.84
C GLU A 13 10.49 17.09 24.21
N PRO A 14 9.39 17.06 23.41
CA PRO A 14 8.32 16.12 23.68
C PRO A 14 8.90 14.71 23.68
N ALA A 15 8.64 13.94 24.72
CA ALA A 15 9.07 12.55 24.79
C ALA A 15 8.60 11.82 23.53
N GLU A 16 9.52 11.19 22.79
CA GLU A 16 9.21 10.41 21.61
C GLU A 16 8.20 9.33 22.01
N ASP A 17 7.02 9.30 21.35
CA ASP A 17 6.03 8.25 21.55
C ASP A 17 6.63 6.94 20.99
N PRO A 18 6.76 5.86 21.78
CA PRO A 18 7.29 4.58 21.26
C PRO A 18 6.53 4.04 20.04
N ARG A 19 5.34 4.56 19.75
CA ARG A 19 4.57 4.24 18.54
C ARG A 19 5.05 4.96 17.30
N ASP A 20 5.90 5.99 17.41
CA ASP A 20 6.44 6.72 16.25
C ASP A 20 7.32 5.83 15.38
N ASP A 21 8.01 4.86 15.95
CA ASP A 21 8.81 3.86 15.23
C ASP A 21 7.97 2.91 14.34
N ASN A 22 6.66 2.82 14.61
CA ASN A 22 5.74 2.03 13.80
C ASN A 22 5.28 2.76 12.52
N TRP A 23 5.61 4.04 12.36
CA TRP A 23 5.23 4.86 11.21
C TRP A 23 6.42 5.17 10.31
N ALA A 24 6.15 5.21 9.02
CA ALA A 24 7.13 5.72 8.05
C ALA A 24 7.36 7.21 8.28
N ARG A 25 8.62 7.63 8.33
CA ARG A 25 8.98 9.05 8.37
C ARG A 25 8.47 9.75 7.11
N ASN A 26 8.03 11.01 7.26
CA ASN A 26 7.58 11.81 6.13
C ASN A 26 8.71 12.02 5.13
N ARG A 27 8.39 11.88 3.83
CA ARG A 27 9.33 12.13 2.72
C ARG A 27 8.58 12.64 1.50
N ASP A 28 9.17 13.58 0.79
CA ASP A 28 8.55 14.17 -0.40
C ASP A 28 8.55 13.22 -1.59
N HIS A 29 9.59 12.42 -1.72
CA HIS A 29 9.77 11.49 -2.83
C HIS A 29 10.26 10.13 -2.32
N LEU A 30 9.82 9.08 -3.01
CA LEU A 30 10.22 7.72 -2.70
C LEU A 30 11.65 7.44 -3.19
N GLU A 31 12.46 6.92 -2.29
CA GLU A 31 13.79 6.41 -2.58
C GLU A 31 13.79 4.90 -2.37
N VAL A 32 13.90 4.17 -3.48
CA VAL A 32 13.96 2.70 -3.43
C VAL A 32 15.39 2.30 -3.10
N GLY A 33 15.57 1.62 -2.00
CA GLY A 33 16.85 1.08 -1.57
C GLY A 33 17.33 -0.08 -2.45
N GLN A 34 17.61 -1.23 -1.88
CA GLN A 34 18.01 -2.42 -2.64
C GLN A 34 16.82 -2.99 -3.41
N VAL A 35 17.03 -3.24 -4.71
CA VAL A 35 16.01 -3.81 -5.59
C VAL A 35 16.17 -5.33 -5.65
N PRO A 36 15.17 -6.14 -5.25
CA PRO A 36 15.24 -7.59 -5.35
C PRO A 36 15.43 -8.06 -6.80
N ALA A 37 16.07 -9.22 -6.99
CA ALA A 37 16.29 -9.78 -8.31
C ALA A 37 14.98 -9.98 -9.09
N GLY A 38 14.92 -9.50 -10.32
CA GLY A 38 13.74 -9.56 -11.19
C GLY A 38 12.69 -8.47 -10.96
N ALA A 39 12.85 -7.62 -9.93
CA ALA A 39 12.04 -6.43 -9.70
C ALA A 39 12.56 -5.22 -10.50
N SER A 40 11.74 -4.16 -10.57
CA SER A 40 12.14 -2.89 -11.18
C SER A 40 11.59 -1.72 -10.37
N ALA A 41 12.48 -0.84 -9.93
CA ALA A 41 12.15 0.40 -9.23
C ALA A 41 11.82 1.57 -10.17
N SER A 42 11.99 1.42 -11.49
CA SER A 42 11.95 2.53 -12.46
C SER A 42 10.64 3.32 -12.46
N ARG A 43 9.53 2.73 -12.02
CA ARG A 43 8.21 3.36 -11.95
C ARG A 43 7.86 3.89 -10.55
N VAL A 44 8.71 3.66 -9.56
CA VAL A 44 8.50 4.03 -8.15
C VAL A 44 9.52 5.08 -7.69
N GLN A 45 10.78 4.90 -8.07
CA GLN A 45 11.87 5.80 -7.74
C GLN A 45 11.56 7.26 -8.09
N GLY A 46 11.67 8.17 -7.11
CA GLY A 46 11.42 9.60 -7.26
C GLY A 46 9.94 9.97 -7.40
N ARG A 47 9.00 9.05 -7.12
CA ARG A 47 7.56 9.32 -7.10
C ARG A 47 7.13 9.82 -5.73
N ARG A 48 6.06 10.63 -5.70
CA ARG A 48 5.39 11.03 -4.46
C ARG A 48 4.33 10.01 -4.09
N LEU A 49 4.00 9.94 -2.81
CA LEU A 49 2.85 9.18 -2.34
C LEU A 49 1.54 9.87 -2.73
N THR A 50 0.51 9.06 -2.96
CA THR A 50 -0.83 9.54 -3.32
C THR A 50 -1.88 8.91 -2.40
N GLY A 51 -2.49 9.75 -1.56
CA GLY A 51 -3.64 9.35 -0.76
C GLY A 51 -4.95 9.39 -1.56
N PRO A 52 -6.08 8.97 -0.97
CA PRO A 52 -7.36 8.90 -1.67
C PRO A 52 -7.84 10.26 -2.20
N GLN A 53 -7.43 11.39 -1.58
CA GLN A 53 -7.81 12.72 -2.03
C GLN A 53 -7.04 13.20 -3.28
N GLN A 54 -5.89 12.59 -3.57
CA GLN A 54 -5.07 12.86 -4.75
C GLN A 54 -5.44 12.00 -5.96
N GLY A 55 -6.28 10.97 -5.81
CA GLY A 55 -6.79 10.16 -6.91
C GLY A 55 -7.91 10.85 -7.70
N PHE A 56 -8.22 10.32 -8.89
CA PHE A 56 -9.23 10.85 -9.80
C PHE A 56 -10.61 10.20 -9.62
N GLY A 57 -10.67 8.86 -9.55
CA GLY A 57 -11.90 8.08 -9.63
C GLY A 57 -12.86 8.22 -8.44
N GLN A 58 -13.89 7.41 -8.40
CA GLN A 58 -14.76 7.28 -7.23
C GLN A 58 -13.98 6.70 -6.05
N MET A 59 -14.34 7.08 -4.82
CA MET A 59 -13.69 6.56 -3.62
C MET A 59 -14.44 5.37 -3.06
N TRP A 60 -13.71 4.28 -2.90
CA TRP A 60 -14.22 3.02 -2.40
C TRP A 60 -13.53 2.60 -1.13
N GLN A 61 -14.33 2.15 -0.17
CA GLN A 61 -13.84 1.37 0.97
C GLN A 61 -14.21 -0.09 0.70
N LYS A 62 -13.21 -0.96 0.69
CA LYS A 62 -13.38 -2.40 0.52
C LYS A 62 -12.77 -3.13 1.71
N THR A 63 -13.51 -4.09 2.25
CA THR A 63 -13.08 -4.86 3.41
C THR A 63 -13.27 -6.34 3.10
N TYR A 64 -12.21 -7.11 3.27
CA TYR A 64 -12.17 -8.56 3.13
C TYR A 64 -11.77 -9.14 4.46
N LYS A 65 -12.52 -10.12 4.97
CA LYS A 65 -12.27 -10.77 6.26
C LYS A 65 -12.28 -12.28 6.14
N VAL A 66 -11.43 -12.95 6.91
CA VAL A 66 -11.44 -14.41 7.03
C VAL A 66 -11.15 -14.81 8.48
N ALA A 67 -11.85 -15.81 8.98
CA ALA A 67 -11.61 -16.36 10.32
C ALA A 67 -10.44 -17.34 10.28
N ILE A 68 -9.54 -17.23 11.27
CA ILE A 68 -8.38 -18.12 11.42
C ILE A 68 -8.36 -18.64 12.87
N PRO A 69 -9.14 -19.69 13.17
CA PRO A 69 -9.22 -20.25 14.51
C PRO A 69 -7.87 -20.87 14.93
N GLY A 70 -7.60 -20.84 16.24
CA GLY A 70 -6.40 -21.47 16.82
C GLY A 70 -5.08 -20.77 16.56
N LYS A 71 -5.10 -19.54 16.03
CA LYS A 71 -3.94 -18.67 15.89
C LYS A 71 -4.19 -17.35 16.61
N THR A 72 -3.14 -16.73 17.16
CA THR A 72 -3.24 -15.38 17.70
C THR A 72 -3.11 -14.32 16.59
N PRO A 73 -3.61 -13.09 16.79
CA PRO A 73 -3.42 -11.98 15.85
C PRO A 73 -1.95 -11.79 15.45
N GLN A 74 -1.02 -11.86 16.41
CA GLN A 74 0.41 -11.72 16.19
C GLN A 74 0.98 -12.83 15.29
N GLN A 75 0.55 -14.10 15.50
CA GLN A 75 0.95 -15.22 14.66
C GLN A 75 0.47 -15.05 13.22
N VAL A 76 -0.78 -14.57 13.05
CA VAL A 76 -1.33 -14.31 11.72
C VAL A 76 -0.55 -13.21 11.01
N ILE A 77 -0.31 -12.07 11.66
CA ILE A 77 0.40 -10.95 11.04
C ILE A 77 1.88 -11.26 10.80
N SER A 78 2.57 -11.93 11.72
CA SER A 78 3.97 -12.35 11.51
C SER A 78 4.10 -13.27 10.29
N THR A 79 3.20 -14.26 10.16
CA THR A 79 3.14 -15.14 9.00
C THR A 79 2.81 -14.37 7.72
N TRP A 80 1.82 -13.47 7.78
CA TRP A 80 1.43 -12.68 6.61
C TRP A 80 2.58 -11.82 6.09
N LYS A 81 3.32 -11.15 7.00
CA LYS A 81 4.50 -10.36 6.64
C LYS A 81 5.63 -11.21 6.05
N ALA A 82 5.92 -12.36 6.66
CA ALA A 82 7.02 -13.23 6.23
C ALA A 82 6.77 -13.83 4.83
N GLU A 83 5.54 -14.25 4.56
CA GLU A 83 5.15 -14.97 3.35
C GLU A 83 4.29 -14.12 2.39
N TYR A 84 4.26 -12.79 2.56
CA TYR A 84 3.31 -11.89 1.89
C TYR A 84 3.20 -12.11 0.39
N GLY A 85 4.33 -12.21 -0.30
CA GLY A 85 4.36 -12.43 -1.76
C GLY A 85 3.82 -13.79 -2.21
N ARG A 86 3.78 -14.78 -1.32
CA ARG A 86 3.29 -16.14 -1.60
C ARG A 86 1.77 -16.19 -1.78
N PHE A 87 1.04 -15.32 -1.10
CA PHE A 87 -0.42 -15.32 -1.10
C PHE A 87 -1.02 -14.57 -2.30
N TRP A 88 -0.18 -13.97 -3.15
CA TRP A 88 -0.63 -13.24 -4.33
C TRP A 88 -0.96 -14.20 -5.49
N PRO A 89 -1.92 -13.86 -6.37
CA PRO A 89 -2.23 -14.68 -7.52
C PRO A 89 -1.06 -14.72 -8.52
N GLN A 90 -0.97 -15.80 -9.31
CA GLN A 90 0.17 -16.09 -10.19
C GLN A 90 0.48 -14.99 -11.23
N ASN A 91 -0.50 -14.19 -11.65
CA ASN A 91 -0.33 -13.10 -12.61
C ASN A 91 0.22 -11.80 -11.98
N THR A 92 0.45 -11.81 -10.68
CA THR A 92 0.97 -10.66 -9.93
C THR A 92 2.06 -11.12 -8.96
N ARG A 93 3.22 -10.51 -9.05
CA ARG A 93 4.35 -10.80 -8.17
C ARG A 93 4.65 -9.61 -7.28
N PHE A 94 4.60 -9.82 -5.99
CA PHE A 94 5.07 -8.90 -4.98
C PHE A 94 6.52 -9.23 -4.61
N TYR A 95 7.39 -8.24 -4.67
CA TYR A 95 8.77 -8.32 -4.23
C TYR A 95 8.87 -7.57 -2.90
N ALA A 96 8.92 -8.32 -1.81
CA ALA A 96 9.08 -7.73 -0.49
C ALA A 96 10.42 -6.99 -0.37
N PRO A 97 10.50 -5.92 0.44
CA PRO A 97 11.77 -5.32 0.79
C PRO A 97 12.70 -6.35 1.44
N LEU A 98 13.99 -6.30 1.14
CA LEU A 98 14.97 -7.27 1.70
C LEU A 98 15.10 -7.16 3.23
N THR A 99 14.78 -6.01 3.79
CA THR A 99 14.75 -5.72 5.23
C THR A 99 13.45 -6.16 5.91
N GLY A 100 12.49 -6.68 5.13
CA GLY A 100 11.16 -7.07 5.59
C GLY A 100 10.12 -5.93 5.50
N ILE A 101 8.88 -6.22 5.92
CA ILE A 101 7.77 -5.25 5.92
C ILE A 101 7.91 -4.35 7.15
N LYS A 102 8.69 -3.29 7.00
CA LYS A 102 8.98 -2.28 8.04
C LYS A 102 8.61 -0.88 7.54
N PRO A 103 8.26 0.06 8.44
CA PRO A 103 7.91 1.43 8.07
C PRO A 103 8.99 2.10 7.21
N GLY A 104 8.58 2.74 6.13
CA GLY A 104 9.49 3.43 5.20
C GLY A 104 10.08 2.56 4.10
N GLU A 105 9.98 1.24 4.19
CA GLU A 105 10.43 0.31 3.15
C GLU A 105 9.48 0.27 1.96
N ILE A 106 10.00 -0.09 0.79
CA ILE A 106 9.24 -0.09 -0.46
C ILE A 106 9.15 -1.50 -1.02
N GLY A 107 7.92 -2.02 -1.10
CA GLY A 107 7.59 -3.23 -1.84
C GLY A 107 7.39 -2.91 -3.32
N LEU A 108 7.93 -3.76 -4.21
CA LEU A 108 7.77 -3.63 -5.66
C LEU A 108 6.78 -4.65 -6.18
N ILE A 109 6.00 -4.25 -7.20
CA ILE A 109 4.93 -5.06 -7.77
C ILE A 109 5.13 -5.16 -9.28
N LYS A 110 5.06 -6.39 -9.79
CA LYS A 110 5.01 -6.69 -11.22
C LYS A 110 3.75 -7.50 -11.50
N SER A 111 2.93 -7.02 -12.40
CA SER A 111 1.64 -7.64 -12.73
C SER A 111 1.40 -7.62 -14.24
N THR A 112 0.50 -8.49 -14.69
CA THR A 112 -0.04 -8.44 -16.05
C THR A 112 -1.54 -8.16 -15.95
N GLN A 113 -1.95 -6.99 -16.41
CA GLN A 113 -3.33 -6.53 -16.39
C GLN A 113 -3.89 -6.47 -17.82
N GLY A 114 -4.87 -7.35 -18.13
CA GLY A 114 -5.43 -7.40 -19.49
C GLY A 114 -4.39 -7.64 -20.57
N GLY A 115 -3.34 -8.42 -20.30
CA GLY A 115 -2.22 -8.65 -21.23
C GLY A 115 -1.14 -7.56 -21.24
N LEU A 116 -1.34 -6.45 -20.54
CA LEU A 116 -0.37 -5.35 -20.46
C LEU A 116 0.50 -5.47 -19.21
N PRO A 117 1.84 -5.37 -19.32
CA PRO A 117 2.74 -5.42 -18.19
C PRO A 117 2.63 -4.13 -17.38
N LEU A 118 2.43 -4.28 -16.07
CA LEU A 118 2.41 -3.20 -15.10
C LEU A 118 3.54 -3.41 -14.08
N SER A 119 4.36 -2.39 -13.87
CA SER A 119 5.33 -2.32 -12.79
C SER A 119 5.00 -1.13 -11.91
N THR A 120 4.92 -1.35 -10.61
CA THR A 120 4.64 -0.32 -9.61
C THR A 120 5.20 -0.75 -8.26
N GLY A 121 4.79 -0.12 -7.18
CA GLY A 121 5.16 -0.50 -5.82
C GLY A 121 4.29 0.19 -4.79
N VAL A 122 4.63 -0.03 -3.52
CA VAL A 122 3.94 0.55 -2.37
C VAL A 122 4.96 0.87 -1.28
N LEU A 123 4.71 1.93 -0.52
CA LEU A 123 5.45 2.22 0.70
C LEU A 123 4.78 1.51 1.88
N VAL A 124 5.57 0.87 2.75
CA VAL A 124 5.11 0.45 4.07
C VAL A 124 4.91 1.71 4.92
N LEU A 125 3.65 2.11 5.12
CA LEU A 125 3.30 3.31 5.85
C LEU A 125 3.36 3.09 7.36
N TYR A 126 2.89 1.93 7.80
CA TYR A 126 2.79 1.54 9.20
C TYR A 126 3.05 0.03 9.35
N SER A 127 3.62 -0.40 10.48
CA SER A 127 3.78 -1.82 10.80
C SER A 127 3.99 -2.01 12.31
N ASP A 128 3.12 -2.83 12.92
CA ASP A 128 3.26 -3.35 14.30
C ASP A 128 2.98 -4.86 14.35
N ASP A 129 2.81 -5.45 15.53
CA ASP A 129 2.67 -6.90 15.69
C ASP A 129 1.31 -7.46 15.24
N VAL A 130 0.29 -6.61 15.09
CA VAL A 130 -1.08 -7.00 14.74
C VAL A 130 -1.59 -6.35 13.46
N SER A 131 -0.81 -5.47 12.83
CA SER A 131 -1.18 -4.80 11.59
C SER A 131 0.01 -4.29 10.77
N PHE A 132 -0.24 -3.99 9.50
CA PHE A 132 0.65 -3.22 8.63
C PHE A 132 -0.15 -2.56 7.51
N SER A 133 0.35 -1.42 7.04
CA SER A 133 -0.34 -0.64 5.99
C SER A 133 0.59 -0.26 4.87
N TYR A 134 0.06 -0.26 3.65
CA TYR A 134 0.75 0.25 2.47
C TYR A 134 0.05 1.49 1.94
N MET A 135 0.85 2.41 1.39
CA MET A 135 0.39 3.56 0.64
C MET A 135 0.95 3.54 -0.78
N THR A 136 0.15 3.99 -1.74
CA THR A 136 0.48 3.93 -3.16
C THR A 136 1.21 5.18 -3.66
N PRO A 137 2.15 5.05 -4.62
CA PRO A 137 2.79 6.18 -5.27
C PRO A 137 2.02 6.70 -6.49
N GLU A 138 2.43 7.87 -6.99
CA GLU A 138 2.02 8.38 -8.31
C GLU A 138 2.26 7.34 -9.40
N GLY A 139 1.26 7.16 -10.27
CA GLY A 139 1.31 6.20 -11.38
C GLY A 139 0.91 4.77 -11.02
N HIS A 140 0.67 4.47 -9.75
CA HIS A 140 -0.02 3.25 -9.34
C HIS A 140 -1.48 3.27 -9.85
N PRO A 141 -2.11 2.12 -10.16
CA PRO A 141 -3.54 2.09 -10.56
C PRO A 141 -4.48 2.78 -9.58
N PHE A 142 -4.17 2.71 -8.30
CA PHE A 142 -4.94 3.31 -7.22
C PHE A 142 -4.15 4.40 -6.50
N ALA A 143 -4.85 5.43 -6.02
CA ALA A 143 -4.39 6.38 -5.03
C ALA A 143 -5.09 6.08 -3.71
N GLY A 144 -4.33 5.81 -2.66
CA GLY A 144 -4.85 5.46 -1.35
C GLY A 144 -3.96 4.53 -0.56
N PHE A 145 -4.56 3.83 0.36
CA PHE A 145 -3.85 2.89 1.24
C PHE A 145 -4.67 1.63 1.47
N ILE A 146 -3.97 0.58 1.89
CA ILE A 146 -4.53 -0.68 2.35
C ILE A 146 -3.91 -1.03 3.70
N THR A 147 -4.75 -1.46 4.63
CA THR A 147 -4.35 -1.95 5.94
C THR A 147 -4.69 -3.44 6.04
N PHE A 148 -3.72 -4.20 6.49
CA PHE A 148 -3.83 -5.60 6.86
C PHE A 148 -3.78 -5.67 8.37
N SER A 149 -4.79 -6.28 8.99
CA SER A 149 -4.86 -6.44 10.44
C SER A 149 -5.33 -7.83 10.82
N ALA A 150 -5.07 -8.20 12.05
CA ALA A 150 -5.65 -9.37 12.67
C ALA A 150 -6.11 -9.00 14.08
N ASP A 151 -7.37 -9.30 14.40
CA ASP A 151 -8.01 -8.96 15.66
C ASP A 151 -8.71 -10.19 16.24
N ASP A 152 -8.79 -10.29 17.57
CA ASP A 152 -9.60 -11.32 18.22
C ASP A 152 -11.06 -10.87 18.26
N GLU A 153 -11.94 -11.64 17.63
CA GLU A 153 -13.38 -11.44 17.68
C GLU A 153 -14.01 -12.68 18.38
N GLY A 154 -14.19 -12.60 19.70
CA GLY A 154 -14.85 -13.65 20.47
C GLY A 154 -14.09 -14.98 20.56
N GLY A 155 -12.78 -14.93 20.70
CA GLY A 155 -11.90 -16.10 20.79
C GLY A 155 -11.47 -16.68 19.45
N THR A 156 -11.81 -16.00 18.35
CA THR A 156 -11.36 -16.37 17.01
C THR A 156 -10.63 -15.19 16.35
N THR A 157 -9.43 -15.44 15.87
CA THR A 157 -8.70 -14.40 15.13
C THR A 157 -9.31 -14.16 13.76
N ILE A 158 -9.62 -12.92 13.46
CA ILE A 158 -10.11 -12.48 12.15
C ILE A 158 -8.99 -11.71 11.44
N ALA A 159 -8.50 -12.26 10.34
CA ALA A 159 -7.61 -11.53 9.44
C ALA A 159 -8.42 -10.66 8.48
N GLN A 160 -7.97 -9.40 8.30
CA GLN A 160 -8.66 -8.41 7.49
C GLN A 160 -7.70 -7.70 6.54
N ALA A 161 -8.14 -7.46 5.31
CA ALA A 161 -7.58 -6.46 4.40
C ALA A 161 -8.61 -5.37 4.16
N GLN A 162 -8.29 -4.12 4.48
CA GLN A 162 -9.17 -2.98 4.30
C GLN A 162 -8.51 -1.92 3.43
N LEU A 163 -9.17 -1.56 2.33
CA LEU A 163 -8.70 -0.57 1.38
C LEU A 163 -9.55 0.70 1.47
N LEU A 164 -8.90 1.85 1.36
CA LEU A 164 -9.55 3.12 1.05
C LEU A 164 -8.84 3.72 -0.16
N ILE A 165 -9.45 3.61 -1.33
CA ILE A 165 -8.81 3.84 -2.61
C ILE A 165 -9.71 4.59 -3.60
N ARG A 166 -9.06 5.27 -4.56
CA ARG A 166 -9.63 5.77 -5.81
C ARG A 166 -8.77 5.27 -6.97
N SER A 167 -9.32 5.17 -8.19
CA SER A 167 -8.47 5.10 -9.38
C SER A 167 -7.58 6.35 -9.45
N ASN A 168 -6.28 6.16 -9.70
CA ASN A 168 -5.32 7.26 -9.62
C ASN A 168 -5.55 8.31 -10.72
N ASP A 169 -5.97 7.88 -11.90
CA ASP A 169 -6.18 8.74 -13.06
C ASP A 169 -7.38 8.30 -13.92
N PRO A 170 -7.81 9.09 -14.92
CA PRO A 170 -8.95 8.77 -15.78
C PRO A 170 -8.81 7.47 -16.58
N LEU A 171 -7.61 7.11 -17.02
CA LEU A 171 -7.39 5.90 -17.80
C LEU A 171 -7.59 4.64 -16.93
N TYR A 172 -7.05 4.66 -15.72
CA TYR A 172 -7.31 3.59 -14.75
C TYR A 172 -8.79 3.56 -14.31
N GLU A 173 -9.45 4.71 -14.18
CA GLU A 173 -10.89 4.75 -13.83
C GLU A 173 -11.75 4.07 -14.90
N VAL A 174 -11.51 4.33 -16.18
CA VAL A 174 -12.21 3.65 -17.27
C VAL A 174 -11.93 2.15 -17.24
N GLY A 175 -10.66 1.75 -17.07
CA GLY A 175 -10.28 0.34 -16.95
C GLY A 175 -10.96 -0.36 -15.76
N MET A 176 -11.05 0.32 -14.61
CA MET A 176 -11.71 -0.22 -13.41
C MET A 176 -13.21 -0.39 -13.59
N VAL A 177 -13.89 0.59 -14.22
CA VAL A 177 -15.34 0.51 -14.48
C VAL A 177 -15.66 -0.64 -15.44
N LEU A 178 -14.84 -0.84 -16.47
CA LEU A 178 -15.13 -1.83 -17.50
C LEU A 178 -14.76 -3.26 -17.09
N PHE A 179 -13.64 -3.46 -16.40
CA PHE A 179 -13.08 -4.80 -16.18
C PHE A 179 -12.42 -5.00 -14.81
N GLY A 180 -11.97 -3.90 -14.16
CA GLY A 180 -10.98 -3.97 -13.09
C GLY A 180 -11.55 -4.28 -11.71
N SER A 181 -12.77 -3.82 -11.36
CA SER A 181 -13.30 -3.97 -10.00
C SER A 181 -13.43 -5.44 -9.58
N ARG A 182 -13.99 -6.28 -10.46
CA ARG A 182 -14.14 -7.72 -10.19
C ARG A 182 -12.80 -8.47 -10.15
N ALA A 183 -11.81 -8.03 -10.94
CA ALA A 183 -10.47 -8.64 -10.94
C ALA A 183 -9.73 -8.30 -9.64
N GLU A 184 -9.84 -7.08 -9.17
CA GLU A 184 -9.27 -6.64 -7.88
C GLU A 184 -9.93 -7.37 -6.70
N ASP A 185 -11.27 -7.48 -6.68
CA ASP A 185 -11.98 -8.20 -5.61
C ASP A 185 -11.53 -9.66 -5.55
N ARG A 186 -11.43 -10.34 -6.70
CA ARG A 186 -10.92 -11.73 -6.76
C ARG A 186 -9.47 -11.83 -6.28
N MET A 187 -8.63 -10.83 -6.57
CA MET A 187 -7.25 -10.80 -6.10
C MET A 187 -7.19 -10.78 -4.57
N TRP A 188 -7.95 -9.92 -3.92
CA TRP A 188 -7.96 -9.83 -2.46
C TRP A 188 -8.62 -11.02 -1.79
N GLN A 189 -9.70 -11.54 -2.37
CA GLN A 189 -10.33 -12.80 -1.91
C GLN A 189 -9.34 -13.95 -1.99
N HIS A 190 -8.62 -14.09 -3.11
CA HIS A 190 -7.58 -15.12 -3.27
C HIS A 190 -6.45 -14.95 -2.24
N THR A 191 -5.99 -13.71 -2.02
CA THR A 191 -4.89 -13.44 -1.08
C THR A 191 -5.26 -13.83 0.35
N LEU A 192 -6.46 -13.48 0.81
CA LEU A 192 -6.91 -13.85 2.15
C LEU A 192 -7.22 -15.35 2.27
N GLN A 193 -7.81 -15.96 1.23
CA GLN A 193 -8.06 -17.40 1.23
C GLN A 193 -6.74 -18.17 1.26
N SER A 194 -5.73 -17.76 0.48
CA SER A 194 -4.41 -18.38 0.49
C SER A 194 -3.70 -18.27 1.85
N LEU A 195 -3.86 -17.14 2.55
CA LEU A 195 -3.38 -16.98 3.92
C LEU A 195 -4.11 -17.93 4.87
N ALA A 196 -5.44 -18.00 4.79
CA ALA A 196 -6.26 -18.87 5.64
C ALA A 196 -5.90 -20.34 5.44
N ASP A 197 -5.83 -20.80 4.19
CA ASP A 197 -5.43 -22.15 3.83
C ASP A 197 -4.03 -22.50 4.37
N TYR A 198 -3.07 -21.57 4.24
CA TYR A 198 -1.72 -21.73 4.76
C TYR A 198 -1.67 -21.88 6.30
N LEU A 199 -2.58 -21.18 6.98
CA LEU A 199 -2.71 -21.24 8.45
C LEU A 199 -3.65 -22.35 8.93
N GLY A 200 -4.19 -23.16 8.01
CA GLY A 200 -5.03 -24.33 8.32
C GLY A 200 -6.50 -24.00 8.54
N SER A 201 -6.99 -22.87 8.05
CA SER A 201 -8.41 -22.50 8.10
C SER A 201 -9.07 -22.70 6.75
N SER A 202 -10.26 -23.31 6.74
CA SER A 202 -11.14 -23.46 5.58
C SER A 202 -12.33 -22.47 5.59
N ALA A 203 -12.28 -21.45 6.46
CA ALA A 203 -13.32 -20.45 6.53
C ALA A 203 -13.40 -19.63 5.22
N PRO A 204 -14.59 -19.29 4.73
CA PRO A 204 -14.73 -18.49 3.52
C PRO A 204 -14.40 -17.02 3.78
N VAL A 205 -13.82 -16.36 2.78
CA VAL A 205 -13.59 -14.91 2.81
C VAL A 205 -14.92 -14.17 2.63
N THR A 206 -15.22 -13.27 3.56
CA THR A 206 -16.34 -12.34 3.45
C THR A 206 -15.90 -11.01 2.86
N THR A 207 -16.79 -10.34 2.12
CA THR A 207 -16.45 -9.08 1.42
C THR A 207 -17.53 -8.03 1.67
N LYS A 208 -17.10 -6.81 2.03
CA LYS A 208 -17.95 -5.62 2.13
C LYS A 208 -17.36 -4.50 1.29
N ILE A 209 -18.17 -3.93 0.39
CA ILE A 209 -17.76 -2.86 -0.53
C ILE A 209 -18.71 -1.67 -0.37
N VAL A 210 -18.15 -0.50 -0.14
CA VAL A 210 -18.91 0.76 0.05
C VAL A 210 -18.30 1.85 -0.84
N CYS A 211 -19.13 2.49 -1.67
CA CYS A 211 -18.72 3.72 -2.35
C CYS A 211 -18.86 4.90 -1.38
N VAL A 212 -17.72 5.39 -0.90
CA VAL A 212 -17.64 6.48 0.09
C VAL A 212 -17.88 7.83 -0.55
N ASP A 213 -17.35 8.05 -1.77
CA ASP A 213 -17.56 9.24 -2.55
C ASP A 213 -17.73 8.92 -4.04
N LYS A 214 -18.92 9.20 -4.57
CA LYS A 214 -19.27 8.96 -5.97
C LYS A 214 -18.65 9.99 -6.93
N LYS A 215 -18.11 11.10 -6.41
CA LYS A 215 -17.59 12.20 -7.23
C LYS A 215 -16.20 11.90 -7.74
N ARG A 216 -15.99 12.06 -9.06
CA ARG A 216 -14.66 12.05 -9.66
C ARG A 216 -13.98 13.39 -9.42
N GLN A 217 -12.68 13.36 -9.10
CA GLN A 217 -11.87 14.51 -8.74
C GLN A 217 -11.20 15.09 -10.00
N TRP A 218 -11.91 15.88 -10.80
CA TRP A 218 -11.42 16.44 -12.07
C TRP A 218 -10.14 17.27 -11.92
N LYS A 219 -9.90 17.88 -10.77
CA LYS A 219 -8.64 18.58 -10.45
C LYS A 219 -7.41 17.67 -10.57
N ASN A 220 -7.60 16.37 -10.40
CA ASN A 220 -6.55 15.35 -10.45
C ASN A 220 -6.43 14.66 -11.84
N PHE A 221 -7.12 15.19 -12.88
CA PHE A 221 -7.06 14.64 -14.24
C PHE A 221 -5.63 14.49 -14.76
N ARG A 222 -4.74 15.43 -14.40
CA ARG A 222 -3.34 15.43 -14.83
C ARG A 222 -2.50 14.27 -14.32
N ASN A 223 -3.02 13.47 -13.38
CA ASN A 223 -2.34 12.25 -12.90
C ASN A 223 -2.08 11.25 -14.03
N VAL A 224 -2.86 11.30 -15.12
CA VAL A 224 -2.68 10.45 -16.31
C VAL A 224 -1.25 10.49 -16.86
N ARG A 225 -0.54 11.61 -16.71
CA ARG A 225 0.87 11.75 -17.15
C ARG A 225 1.85 10.82 -16.42
N TYR A 226 1.47 10.34 -15.24
CA TYR A 226 2.26 9.41 -14.44
C TYR A 226 1.85 7.95 -14.63
N ASN A 227 0.76 7.69 -15.38
CA ASN A 227 0.18 6.36 -15.56
C ASN A 227 1.24 5.32 -15.94
N GLY A 228 1.25 4.21 -15.19
CA GLY A 228 2.26 3.15 -15.34
C GLY A 228 2.20 2.39 -16.66
N LEU A 229 1.06 2.43 -17.36
CA LEU A 229 0.87 1.79 -18.67
C LEU A 229 1.38 2.65 -19.82
N LEU A 230 1.53 3.96 -19.63
CA LEU A 230 2.03 4.85 -20.67
C LEU A 230 3.55 4.79 -20.79
N PRO A 231 4.11 4.92 -22.02
CA PRO A 231 5.54 4.99 -22.20
C PRO A 231 6.12 6.19 -21.46
N ARG A 232 7.24 5.98 -20.77
CA ARG A 232 7.94 7.06 -20.06
C ARG A 232 8.45 8.05 -21.10
N ARG A 233 8.04 9.32 -21.06
CA ARG A 233 8.71 10.38 -21.82
C ARG A 233 10.17 10.41 -21.36
N ARG A 234 11.10 9.98 -22.22
CA ARG A 234 12.53 10.22 -22.00
C ARG A 234 12.71 11.73 -21.96
N ASN A 235 13.10 12.28 -20.81
CA ASN A 235 13.71 13.60 -20.79
C ASN A 235 14.95 13.49 -21.70
N ARG A 236 14.88 14.12 -22.86
CA ARG A 236 16.09 14.40 -23.63
C ARG A 236 16.91 15.33 -22.75
N GLN A 237 17.99 14.85 -22.19
CA GLN A 237 19.06 15.74 -21.71
C GLN A 237 19.44 16.62 -22.91
N PRO A 238 19.56 17.94 -22.75
CA PRO A 238 20.18 18.78 -23.76
C PRO A 238 21.56 18.18 -24.03
N LEU A 239 21.87 17.92 -25.30
CA LEU A 239 23.23 17.65 -25.73
C LEU A 239 23.97 18.93 -25.44
N GLU A 240 24.83 18.93 -24.41
CA GLU A 240 25.84 19.95 -24.24
C GLU A 240 26.76 19.85 -25.45
N GLY A 241 26.69 20.88 -26.34
CA GLY A 241 27.59 21.14 -27.44
C GLY A 241 28.82 21.90 -27.00
#